data_46971195c2f91fcf38a3ae61bb499be2
#
_entry.id   46971195c2f91fcf38a3ae61bb499be2
#
_cell.length_a   1.000
_cell.length_b   1.000
_cell.length_c   1.000
_cell.angle_alpha   90.00
_cell.angle_beta   90.00
_cell.angle_gamma   90.00
#
_symmetry.space_group_name_H-M   'P 1'
#
loop_
_entity.id
_entity.type
_entity.pdbx_description
1 polymer ?
#
loop_
_entity_poly.entity_id
_entity_poly.type
_entity_poly.pdbx_seq_one_letter_code
_entity_poly.pdbx_strand_id
1 'polypeptide(L)'
;MSAAPVYQLNDLLYLMARLRHPDGGCPWDLQQDFASIVPHTLEEAYEVADAIEREDFAHLPSELGDLLFQVVYYSQLGQEQQLFDFSTVVHSITAK
;
A
#
# COMPACT_ATOMS: atom_id res chain seq x y z
N MET A 1 -17.78 -8.96 20.78
CA MET A 1 -17.52 -7.56 20.46
C MET A 1 -16.10 -7.43 19.97
N SER A 2 -15.90 -6.89 18.79
CA SER A 2 -14.57 -6.69 18.26
C SER A 2 -13.95 -5.40 18.83
N ALA A 3 -12.65 -5.44 19.04
CA ALA A 3 -11.92 -4.24 19.46
C ALA A 3 -11.90 -3.22 18.32
N ALA A 4 -11.87 -1.94 18.68
CA ALA A 4 -11.68 -0.90 17.68
C ALA A 4 -10.30 -1.05 17.02
N PRO A 5 -10.17 -0.72 15.72
CA PRO A 5 -8.87 -0.74 15.07
C PRO A 5 -7.88 0.19 15.77
N VAL A 6 -6.68 -0.29 16.00
CA VAL A 6 -5.64 0.45 16.72
C VAL A 6 -4.78 1.26 15.75
N TYR A 7 -4.47 0.66 14.59
CA TYR A 7 -3.59 1.29 13.63
C TYR A 7 -4.32 2.31 12.77
N GLN A 8 -3.62 3.36 12.39
CA GLN A 8 -4.10 4.42 11.54
C GLN A 8 -3.20 4.54 10.31
N LEU A 9 -3.60 5.39 9.35
CA LEU A 9 -2.85 5.58 8.12
C LEU A 9 -1.39 5.96 8.38
N ASN A 10 -1.14 6.82 9.35
CA ASN A 10 0.23 7.24 9.65
C ASN A 10 1.12 6.07 10.09
N ASP A 11 0.54 5.08 10.74
CA ASP A 11 1.29 3.87 11.13
C ASP A 11 1.70 3.07 9.90
N LEU A 12 0.83 2.98 8.90
CA LEU A 12 1.14 2.30 7.65
C LEU A 12 2.23 3.04 6.87
N LEU A 13 2.14 4.36 6.80
CA LEU A 13 3.17 5.17 6.14
C LEU A 13 4.52 5.01 6.85
N TYR A 14 4.52 5.00 8.17
CA TYR A 14 5.73 4.78 8.96
C TYR A 14 6.32 3.39 8.70
N LEU A 15 5.47 2.36 8.70
CA LEU A 15 5.91 0.99 8.42
C LEU A 15 6.59 0.91 7.06
N MET A 16 6.00 1.50 6.04
CA MET A 16 6.59 1.49 4.69
C MET A 16 7.96 2.20 4.67
N ALA A 17 8.06 3.35 5.33
CA ALA A 17 9.33 4.07 5.42
C ALA A 17 10.40 3.23 6.10
N ARG A 18 10.01 2.46 7.13
CA ARG A 18 10.96 1.57 7.84
C ARG A 18 11.38 0.40 6.98
N LEU A 19 10.46 -0.21 6.23
CA LEU A 19 10.79 -1.31 5.33
C LEU A 19 11.78 -0.88 4.24
N ARG A 20 11.68 0.37 3.79
CA ARG A 20 12.52 0.94 2.74
C ARG A 20 13.70 1.75 3.29
N HIS A 21 13.95 1.70 4.58
CA HIS A 21 15.05 2.47 5.17
C HIS A 21 16.39 1.83 4.80
N PRO A 22 17.36 2.63 4.26
CA PRO A 22 18.66 2.07 3.84
C PRO A 22 19.40 1.39 4.99
N ASP A 23 19.16 1.83 6.23
CA ASP A 23 19.80 1.28 7.42
C ASP A 23 18.77 0.44 8.18
N GLY A 24 18.83 -0.87 8.02
CA GLY A 24 17.99 -1.80 8.76
C GLY A 24 16.63 -2.09 8.15
N GLY A 25 16.37 -1.65 6.92
CA GLY A 25 15.14 -1.98 6.22
C GLY A 25 15.12 -3.42 5.73
N CYS A 26 14.02 -3.81 5.10
CA CYS A 26 13.86 -5.17 4.56
C CYS A 26 14.68 -5.31 3.28
N PRO A 27 15.62 -6.28 3.21
CA PRO A 27 16.46 -6.44 2.01
C PRO A 27 15.66 -6.64 0.73
N TRP A 28 14.54 -7.39 0.78
CA TRP A 28 13.70 -7.58 -0.39
C TRP A 28 13.08 -6.26 -0.84
N ASP A 29 12.53 -5.49 0.10
CA ASP A 29 11.89 -4.21 -0.20
C ASP A 29 12.89 -3.20 -0.76
N LEU A 30 14.14 -3.21 -0.25
CA LEU A 30 15.16 -2.28 -0.71
C LEU A 30 15.58 -2.52 -2.17
N GLN A 31 15.32 -3.72 -2.71
CA GLN A 31 15.65 -4.06 -4.08
C GLN A 31 14.54 -3.72 -5.07
N GLN A 32 13.38 -3.29 -4.59
CA GLN A 32 12.22 -3.05 -5.45
C GLN A 32 12.22 -1.65 -6.05
N ASP A 33 11.60 -1.53 -7.21
CA ASP A 33 11.36 -0.27 -7.90
C ASP A 33 9.91 -0.24 -8.41
N PHE A 34 9.53 0.82 -9.12
CA PHE A 34 8.16 0.93 -9.65
C PHE A 34 7.81 -0.28 -10.50
N ALA A 35 8.66 -0.64 -11.43
CA ALA A 35 8.36 -1.72 -12.38
C ALA A 35 8.25 -3.07 -11.70
N SER A 36 9.10 -3.36 -10.71
CA SER A 36 9.09 -4.67 -10.05
C SER A 36 7.85 -4.88 -9.18
N ILE A 37 7.18 -3.80 -8.76
CA ILE A 37 5.98 -3.89 -7.92
C ILE A 37 4.71 -4.03 -8.78
N VAL A 38 4.73 -3.68 -10.06
CA VAL A 38 3.53 -3.73 -10.93
C VAL A 38 2.83 -5.09 -10.91
N PRO A 39 3.53 -6.24 -11.04
CA PRO A 39 2.84 -7.54 -10.99
C PRO A 39 2.07 -7.76 -9.68
N HIS A 40 2.62 -7.31 -8.56
CA HIS A 40 1.97 -7.44 -7.26
C HIS A 40 0.71 -6.57 -7.19
N THR A 41 0.75 -5.36 -7.75
CA THR A 41 -0.40 -4.46 -7.80
C THR A 41 -1.55 -5.09 -8.59
N LEU A 42 -1.26 -5.68 -9.74
CA LEU A 42 -2.27 -6.35 -10.57
C LEU A 42 -2.87 -7.53 -9.81
N GLU A 43 -2.04 -8.33 -9.16
CA GLU A 43 -2.49 -9.46 -8.37
C GLU A 43 -3.43 -9.03 -7.25
N GLU A 44 -3.08 -7.98 -6.51
CA GLU A 44 -3.91 -7.49 -5.41
C GLU A 44 -5.24 -6.92 -5.90
N ALA A 45 -5.25 -6.27 -7.07
CA ALA A 45 -6.49 -5.79 -7.67
C ALA A 45 -7.40 -6.97 -8.04
N TYR A 46 -6.86 -8.04 -8.59
CA TYR A 46 -7.63 -9.24 -8.91
C TYR A 46 -8.17 -9.91 -7.65
N GLU A 47 -7.40 -9.93 -6.57
CA GLU A 47 -7.86 -10.50 -5.30
C GLU A 47 -9.05 -9.74 -4.73
N VAL A 48 -9.04 -8.40 -4.84
CA VAL A 48 -10.18 -7.58 -4.45
C VAL A 48 -11.41 -7.94 -5.30
N ALA A 49 -11.25 -7.99 -6.61
CA ALA A 49 -12.33 -8.32 -7.53
C ALA A 49 -12.89 -9.73 -7.24
N ASP A 50 -12.01 -10.69 -7.01
CA ASP A 50 -12.40 -12.07 -6.70
C ASP A 50 -13.20 -12.15 -5.41
N ALA A 51 -12.77 -11.46 -4.35
CA ALA A 51 -13.48 -11.44 -3.08
C ALA A 51 -14.89 -10.88 -3.25
N ILE A 52 -15.04 -9.83 -4.06
CA ILE A 52 -16.35 -9.22 -4.34
C ILE A 52 -17.24 -10.17 -5.12
N GLU A 53 -16.72 -10.82 -6.16
CA GLU A 53 -17.47 -11.76 -6.98
C GLU A 53 -17.97 -12.97 -6.18
N ARG A 54 -17.14 -13.44 -5.23
CA ARG A 54 -17.52 -14.54 -4.35
C ARG A 54 -18.35 -14.10 -3.16
N GLU A 55 -18.63 -12.80 -3.04
CA GLU A 55 -19.34 -12.20 -1.92
C GLU A 55 -18.66 -12.53 -0.57
N ASP A 56 -17.33 -12.61 -0.61
CA ASP A 56 -16.52 -12.88 0.58
C ASP A 56 -16.17 -11.57 1.28
N PHE A 57 -17.18 -10.95 1.87
CA PHE A 57 -17.03 -9.65 2.50
C PHE A 57 -16.28 -9.72 3.84
N ALA A 58 -16.12 -10.92 4.39
CA ALA A 58 -15.31 -11.12 5.59
C ALA A 58 -13.82 -10.89 5.30
N HIS A 59 -13.35 -11.31 4.10
CA HIS A 59 -11.95 -11.16 3.70
C HIS A 59 -11.69 -9.89 2.87
N LEU A 60 -12.74 -9.23 2.39
CA LEU A 60 -12.57 -8.05 1.56
C LEU A 60 -11.74 -6.94 2.22
N PRO A 61 -11.91 -6.62 3.52
CA PRO A 61 -11.05 -5.62 4.15
C PRO A 61 -9.56 -5.95 4.07
N SER A 62 -9.19 -7.23 4.21
CA SER A 62 -7.82 -7.68 4.10
C SER A 62 -7.29 -7.47 2.67
N GLU A 63 -8.10 -7.80 1.67
CA GLU A 63 -7.71 -7.62 0.26
C GLU A 63 -7.59 -6.14 -0.09
N LEU A 64 -8.48 -5.31 0.44
CA LEU A 64 -8.38 -3.86 0.24
C LEU A 64 -7.15 -3.29 0.93
N GLY A 65 -6.80 -3.83 2.09
CA GLY A 65 -5.57 -3.45 2.79
C GLY A 65 -4.33 -3.75 1.96
N ASP A 66 -4.29 -4.94 1.34
CA ASP A 66 -3.19 -5.34 0.47
C ASP A 66 -3.07 -4.40 -0.75
N LEU A 67 -4.20 -3.99 -1.31
CA LEU A 67 -4.20 -3.03 -2.43
C LEU A 67 -3.75 -1.65 -1.96
N LEU A 68 -4.22 -1.20 -0.81
CA LEU A 68 -3.76 0.07 -0.22
C LEU A 68 -2.25 0.04 0.02
N PHE A 69 -1.73 -1.10 0.45
CA PHE A 69 -0.28 -1.28 0.65
C PHE A 69 0.50 -0.97 -0.63
N GLN A 70 -0.03 -1.36 -1.80
CA GLN A 70 0.58 -1.06 -3.09
C GLN A 70 0.63 0.46 -3.33
N VAL A 71 -0.47 1.16 -3.03
CA VAL A 71 -0.52 2.62 -3.18
C VAL A 71 0.52 3.30 -2.30
N VAL A 72 0.62 2.85 -1.05
CA VAL A 72 1.61 3.39 -0.10
C VAL A 72 3.03 3.06 -0.55
N TYR A 73 3.23 1.87 -1.12
CA TYR A 73 4.54 1.45 -1.65
C TYR A 73 5.02 2.40 -2.74
N TYR A 74 4.17 2.66 -3.75
CA TYR A 74 4.51 3.59 -4.83
C TYR A 74 4.74 5.01 -4.29
N SER A 75 3.98 5.42 -3.29
CA SER A 75 4.13 6.75 -2.70
C SER A 75 5.48 6.90 -2.01
N GLN A 76 5.95 5.84 -1.34
CA GLN A 76 7.28 5.83 -0.74
C GLN A 76 8.38 5.87 -1.81
N LEU A 77 8.23 5.08 -2.88
CA LEU A 77 9.18 5.12 -4.00
C LEU A 77 9.22 6.51 -4.64
N GLY A 78 8.06 7.12 -4.83
CA GLY A 78 7.98 8.47 -5.38
C GLY A 78 8.66 9.49 -4.51
N GLN A 79 8.48 9.39 -3.19
CA GLN A 79 9.11 10.29 -2.23
C GLN A 79 10.63 10.15 -2.26
N GLU A 80 11.14 8.92 -2.33
CA GLU A 80 12.58 8.66 -2.39
C GLU A 80 13.22 9.29 -3.63
N GLN A 81 12.49 9.33 -4.73
CA GLN A 81 12.97 9.88 -6.00
C GLN A 81 12.57 11.34 -6.18
N GLN A 82 11.95 11.95 -5.18
CA GLN A 82 11.51 13.36 -5.19
C GLN A 82 10.53 13.66 -6.32
N LEU A 83 9.65 12.69 -6.62
CA LEU A 83 8.61 12.84 -7.66
C LEU A 83 7.27 13.23 -7.07
N PHE A 84 6.86 12.57 -6.00
CA PHE A 84 5.60 12.81 -5.28
C PHE A 84 5.64 12.04 -3.95
N ASP A 85 4.65 12.26 -3.11
CA ASP A 85 4.48 11.49 -1.88
C ASP A 85 3.01 11.09 -1.71
N PHE A 86 2.67 10.47 -0.60
CA PHE A 86 1.30 10.03 -0.36
C PHE A 86 0.32 11.20 -0.31
N SER A 87 0.73 12.34 0.27
CA SER A 87 -0.11 13.56 0.30
C SER A 87 -0.47 14.02 -1.10
N THR A 88 0.47 13.93 -2.04
CA THR A 88 0.22 14.27 -3.44
C THR A 88 -0.87 13.39 -4.03
N VAL A 89 -0.81 12.08 -3.74
CA VAL A 89 -1.81 11.12 -4.22
C VAL A 89 -3.18 11.44 -3.66
N VAL A 90 -3.27 11.69 -2.35
CA VAL A 90 -4.53 12.06 -1.69
C VAL A 90 -5.10 13.34 -2.28
N HIS A 91 -4.25 14.37 -2.43
CA HIS A 91 -4.67 15.63 -3.02
C HIS A 91 -5.23 15.44 -4.44
N SER A 92 -4.51 14.68 -5.24
CA SER A 92 -4.89 14.43 -6.64
C SER A 92 -6.30 13.87 -6.77
N ILE A 93 -6.67 12.90 -5.97
CA ILE A 93 -8.01 12.30 -6.04
C ILE A 93 -9.06 13.19 -5.39
N THR A 94 -8.71 13.86 -4.31
CA THR A 94 -9.67 14.66 -3.55
C THR A 94 -10.03 15.97 -4.30
N ALA A 95 -9.09 16.53 -5.05
CA ALA A 95 -9.29 17.78 -5.79
C ALA A 95 -10.01 17.59 -7.14
N LYS A 96 -10.31 16.38 -7.54
CA LYS A 96 -11.02 16.11 -8.80
C LYS A 96 -12.49 16.50 -8.77
#